data_4a7fd6129777075bcb49a7554c2b49cd
#
_entry.id   4a7fd6129777075bcb49a7554c2b49cd
#
_cell.length_a   1.000
_cell.length_b   1.000
_cell.length_c   1.000
_cell.angle_alpha   90.00
_cell.angle_beta   90.00
_cell.angle_gamma   90.00
#
_symmetry.space_group_name_H-M   'P 1'
#
loop_
_entity.id
_entity.type
_entity.pdbx_description
1 polymer ?
#
loop_
_entity_poly.entity_id
_entity_poly.type
_entity_poly.pdbx_seq_one_letter_code
_entity_poly.pdbx_strand_id
1 'polypeptide(L)'
;MSASGTASTTTIVYDTQMEFTNNVIFSCPTTFSKENTFTGNSTFSGNVSLKGENELSGTLETAPGSILNIAGGINSSGTNTFSGKTSFTTNPVTISNGLNISGPAKFIGSVSYSDTIDSTGTTNLNGT
;
A
#
# COMPACT_ATOMS: atom_id res chain seq x y z
N MET A 1 -10.93 5.61 -16.94
CA MET A 1 -10.50 4.95 -18.20
C MET A 1 -10.06 3.54 -17.82
N SER A 2 -10.83 2.52 -18.21
CA SER A 2 -10.48 1.12 -17.95
C SER A 2 -9.56 0.66 -19.08
N ALA A 3 -8.28 0.51 -18.82
CA ALA A 3 -7.38 -0.12 -19.76
C ALA A 3 -7.36 -1.64 -19.50
N SER A 4 -8.18 -2.37 -20.25
CA SER A 4 -8.04 -3.81 -20.40
C SER A 4 -6.85 -4.06 -21.32
N GLY A 5 -5.71 -4.33 -20.78
CA GLY A 5 -4.47 -4.62 -21.53
C GLY A 5 -3.74 -5.79 -20.90
N THR A 6 -3.26 -6.71 -21.74
CA THR A 6 -2.25 -7.72 -21.45
C THR A 6 -1.23 -7.24 -20.41
N ALA A 7 -0.84 -8.12 -19.48
CA ALA A 7 0.12 -7.82 -18.43
C ALA A 7 1.34 -7.06 -18.99
N SER A 8 1.34 -5.74 -18.81
CA SER A 8 2.49 -4.91 -19.20
C SER A 8 3.59 -5.09 -18.16
N THR A 9 4.79 -5.45 -18.60
CA THR A 9 5.99 -5.49 -17.77
C THR A 9 6.55 -4.09 -17.51
N THR A 10 5.96 -3.06 -18.10
CA THR A 10 6.40 -1.66 -17.95
C THR A 10 6.03 -1.15 -16.56
N THR A 11 7.03 -0.75 -15.79
CA THR A 11 6.82 -0.08 -14.51
C THR A 11 6.49 1.39 -14.74
N ILE A 12 5.43 1.87 -14.11
CA ILE A 12 5.08 3.29 -14.07
C ILE A 12 5.76 3.92 -12.86
N VAL A 13 6.43 5.04 -13.08
CA VAL A 13 7.11 5.79 -12.02
C VAL A 13 6.50 7.19 -11.91
N TYR A 14 6.00 7.51 -10.73
CA TYR A 14 5.59 8.87 -10.36
C TYR A 14 6.69 9.51 -9.51
N ASP A 15 7.41 10.44 -10.10
CA ASP A 15 8.56 11.12 -9.47
C ASP A 15 8.23 12.54 -8.99
N THR A 16 6.95 12.87 -8.95
CA THR A 16 6.42 14.12 -8.40
C THR A 16 5.38 13.81 -7.34
N GLN A 17 5.07 14.79 -6.49
CA GLN A 17 3.96 14.67 -5.55
C GLN A 17 2.65 14.53 -6.33
N MET A 18 1.85 13.54 -5.94
CA MET A 18 0.59 13.22 -6.61
C MET A 18 -0.57 13.21 -5.62
N GLU A 19 -1.72 13.68 -6.07
CA GLU A 19 -2.97 13.61 -5.34
C GLU A 19 -4.03 12.91 -6.19
N PHE A 20 -4.63 11.85 -5.64
CA PHE A 20 -5.69 11.07 -6.28
C PHE A 20 -6.98 11.22 -5.47
N THR A 21 -7.87 12.08 -5.94
CA THR A 21 -9.15 12.37 -5.26
C THR A 21 -10.27 11.42 -5.62
N ASN A 22 -10.16 10.73 -6.76
CA ASN A 22 -11.12 9.75 -7.25
C ASN A 22 -10.57 8.33 -7.12
N ASN A 23 -11.45 7.35 -7.30
CA ASN A 23 -11.03 5.96 -7.34
C ASN A 23 -10.06 5.74 -8.50
N VAL A 24 -8.98 5.01 -8.23
CA VAL A 24 -7.93 4.76 -9.20
C VAL A 24 -7.53 3.28 -9.18
N ILE A 25 -7.26 2.74 -10.36
CA ILE A 25 -6.79 1.37 -10.55
C ILE A 25 -5.45 1.42 -11.28
N PHE A 26 -4.44 0.84 -10.65
CA PHE A 26 -3.11 0.67 -11.22
C PHE A 26 -2.93 -0.80 -11.66
N SER A 27 -2.95 -1.05 -12.96
CA SER A 27 -2.84 -2.40 -13.52
C SER A 27 -1.40 -2.83 -13.80
N CYS A 28 -0.47 -1.89 -13.78
CA CYS A 28 0.96 -2.14 -13.99
C CYS A 28 1.75 -2.00 -12.70
N PRO A 29 2.96 -2.57 -12.59
CA PRO A 29 3.86 -2.25 -11.50
C PRO A 29 4.06 -0.73 -11.38
N THR A 30 3.93 -0.18 -10.18
CA THR A 30 3.91 1.26 -9.99
C THR A 30 4.83 1.66 -8.84
N THR A 31 5.63 2.70 -9.06
CA THR A 31 6.51 3.28 -8.04
C THR A 31 6.16 4.74 -7.82
N PHE A 32 5.96 5.11 -6.58
CA PHE A 32 5.78 6.49 -6.13
C PHE A 32 7.03 6.90 -5.33
N SER A 33 7.79 7.85 -5.86
CA SER A 33 9.06 8.27 -5.27
C SER A 33 8.95 9.45 -4.31
N LYS A 34 7.81 10.14 -4.33
CA LYS A 34 7.51 11.32 -3.51
C LYS A 34 6.28 11.10 -2.64
N GLU A 35 5.91 12.12 -1.91
CA GLU A 35 4.69 12.14 -1.11
C GLU A 35 3.45 11.99 -1.99
N ASN A 36 2.51 11.19 -1.57
CA ASN A 36 1.27 10.98 -2.31
C ASN A 36 0.07 10.95 -1.38
N THR A 37 -1.03 11.49 -1.87
CA THR A 37 -2.31 11.49 -1.18
C THR A 37 -3.34 10.73 -2.01
N PHE A 38 -3.94 9.71 -1.40
CA PHE A 38 -5.00 8.92 -2.01
C PHE A 38 -6.28 9.14 -1.20
N THR A 39 -7.15 10.01 -1.67
CA THR A 39 -8.44 10.31 -1.03
C THR A 39 -9.51 9.33 -1.48
N GLY A 40 -9.50 8.94 -2.74
CA GLY A 40 -10.35 7.90 -3.28
C GLY A 40 -9.81 6.49 -3.01
N ASN A 41 -10.60 5.48 -3.38
CA ASN A 41 -10.17 4.10 -3.28
C ASN A 41 -9.10 3.79 -4.32
N SER A 42 -8.05 3.07 -3.92
CA SER A 42 -6.94 2.72 -4.78
C SER A 42 -6.76 1.21 -4.85
N THR A 43 -6.74 0.68 -6.06
CA THR A 43 -6.55 -0.75 -6.31
C THR A 43 -5.28 -0.96 -7.13
N PHE A 44 -4.41 -1.81 -6.63
CA PHE A 44 -3.15 -2.15 -7.29
C PHE A 44 -3.15 -3.62 -7.70
N SER A 45 -3.11 -3.88 -9.00
CA SER A 45 -3.05 -5.23 -9.56
C SER A 45 -1.61 -5.71 -9.80
N GLY A 46 -0.66 -4.77 -9.89
CA GLY A 46 0.76 -5.06 -10.01
C GLY A 46 1.52 -4.83 -8.71
N ASN A 47 2.83 -4.99 -8.76
CA ASN A 47 3.70 -4.65 -7.63
C ASN A 47 3.72 -3.15 -7.38
N VAL A 48 3.74 -2.75 -6.12
CA VAL A 48 3.71 -1.35 -5.71
C VAL A 48 4.89 -1.03 -4.81
N SER A 49 5.50 0.12 -5.04
CA SER A 49 6.52 0.68 -4.16
C SER A 49 6.14 2.12 -3.78
N LEU A 50 5.97 2.37 -2.49
CA LEU A 50 5.69 3.68 -1.92
C LEU A 50 6.91 4.14 -1.13
N LYS A 51 7.62 5.17 -1.61
CA LYS A 51 8.88 5.62 -1.00
C LYS A 51 8.75 6.89 -0.17
N GLY A 52 7.94 7.84 -0.59
CA GLY A 52 7.67 9.06 0.16
C GLY A 52 6.69 8.85 1.32
N GLU A 53 6.31 9.92 1.98
CA GLU A 53 5.20 9.87 2.92
C GLU A 53 3.88 9.75 2.17
N ASN A 54 3.00 8.88 2.61
CA ASN A 54 1.77 8.59 1.91
C ASN A 54 0.59 8.70 2.86
N GLU A 55 -0.43 9.42 2.42
CA GLU A 55 -1.70 9.56 3.13
C GLU A 55 -2.81 8.83 2.39
N LEU A 56 -3.53 7.97 3.11
CA LEU A 56 -4.59 7.14 2.58
C LEU A 56 -5.89 7.40 3.35
N SER A 57 -6.82 8.12 2.74
CA SER A 57 -8.16 8.36 3.33
C SER A 57 -9.20 7.38 2.81
N GLY A 58 -9.02 6.87 1.58
CA GLY A 58 -9.84 5.83 1.00
C GLY A 58 -9.38 4.41 1.34
N THR A 59 -9.98 3.45 0.70
CA THR A 59 -9.58 2.03 0.79
C THR A 59 -8.39 1.78 -0.14
N LEU A 60 -7.36 1.10 0.36
CA LEU A 60 -6.26 0.60 -0.46
C LEU A 60 -6.33 -0.92 -0.54
N GLU A 61 -6.35 -1.44 -1.76
CA GLU A 61 -6.35 -2.88 -2.02
C GLU A 61 -5.18 -3.29 -2.91
N THR A 62 -4.58 -4.44 -2.60
CA THR A 62 -3.59 -5.08 -3.46
C THR A 62 -4.08 -6.47 -3.90
N ALA A 63 -3.83 -6.81 -5.15
CA ALA A 63 -4.22 -8.10 -5.71
C ALA A 63 -3.40 -9.26 -5.13
N PRO A 64 -3.95 -10.48 -5.09
CA PRO A 64 -3.19 -11.69 -4.76
C PRO A 64 -1.97 -11.84 -5.65
N GLY A 65 -0.83 -12.21 -5.07
CA GLY A 65 0.43 -12.38 -5.79
C GLY A 65 1.21 -11.09 -6.05
N SER A 66 0.65 -9.92 -5.80
CA SER A 66 1.38 -8.65 -5.86
C SER A 66 2.31 -8.48 -4.66
N ILE A 67 3.30 -7.60 -4.82
CA ILE A 67 4.22 -7.21 -3.75
C ILE A 67 3.99 -5.73 -3.45
N LEU A 68 3.72 -5.41 -2.19
CA LEU A 68 3.63 -4.05 -1.69
C LEU A 68 4.84 -3.75 -0.80
N ASN A 69 5.66 -2.81 -1.23
CA ASN A 69 6.79 -2.30 -0.45
C ASN A 69 6.51 -0.85 -0.05
N ILE A 70 6.54 -0.59 1.24
CA ILE A 70 6.41 0.76 1.79
C ILE A 70 7.72 1.09 2.51
N ALA A 71 8.51 1.95 1.89
CA ALA A 71 9.79 2.41 2.41
C ALA A 71 9.71 3.83 3.00
N GLY A 72 8.62 4.53 2.74
CA GLY A 72 8.30 5.82 3.38
C GLY A 72 7.29 5.68 4.50
N GLY A 73 6.88 6.78 5.08
CA GLY A 73 5.78 6.81 6.04
C GLY A 73 4.45 6.48 5.38
N ILE A 74 3.54 5.93 6.14
CA ILE A 74 2.14 5.77 5.73
C ILE A 74 1.22 6.20 6.88
N ASN A 75 0.25 7.02 6.54
CA ASN A 75 -0.83 7.41 7.42
C ASN A 75 -2.16 7.01 6.76
N SER A 76 -2.84 6.06 7.33
CA SER A 76 -4.08 5.56 6.76
C SER A 76 -5.23 5.68 7.73
N SER A 77 -6.28 6.38 7.32
CA SER A 77 -7.57 6.45 8.01
C SER A 77 -8.65 5.58 7.35
N GLY A 78 -8.37 5.02 6.17
CA GLY A 78 -9.23 4.07 5.48
C GLY A 78 -8.98 2.61 5.86
N THR A 79 -9.80 1.72 5.34
CA THR A 79 -9.60 0.27 5.47
C THR A 79 -8.59 -0.22 4.44
N ASN A 80 -7.61 -1.02 4.87
CA ASN A 80 -6.57 -1.52 3.98
C ASN A 80 -6.64 -3.04 3.88
N THR A 81 -6.60 -3.55 2.67
CA THR A 81 -6.60 -4.99 2.38
C THR A 81 -5.40 -5.35 1.51
N PHE A 82 -4.49 -6.12 2.06
CA PHE A 82 -3.28 -6.56 1.37
C PHE A 82 -3.34 -8.08 1.17
N SER A 83 -3.61 -8.50 -0.06
CA SER A 83 -3.73 -9.92 -0.41
C SER A 83 -2.41 -10.53 -0.87
N GLY A 84 -1.42 -9.71 -1.16
CA GLY A 84 -0.07 -10.13 -1.54
C GLY A 84 0.93 -10.03 -0.39
N LYS A 85 2.20 -10.18 -0.72
CA LYS A 85 3.30 -9.99 0.22
C LYS A 85 3.48 -8.51 0.54
N THR A 86 3.50 -8.16 1.82
CA THR A 86 3.60 -6.77 2.27
C THR A 86 4.84 -6.55 3.13
N SER A 87 5.57 -5.47 2.87
CA SER A 87 6.76 -5.10 3.63
C SER A 87 6.71 -3.61 3.99
N PHE A 88 6.77 -3.31 5.27
CA PHE A 88 6.95 -1.96 5.81
C PHE A 88 8.37 -1.89 6.37
N THR A 89 9.24 -1.09 5.75
CA THR A 89 10.67 -1.10 6.07
C THR A 89 11.18 0.16 6.77
N THR A 90 10.35 1.19 6.89
CA THR A 90 10.69 2.43 7.58
C THR A 90 9.54 2.95 8.42
N ASN A 91 9.82 3.92 9.26
CA ASN A 91 8.89 4.55 10.21
C ASN A 91 8.32 5.86 9.68
N PRO A 92 7.20 6.30 10.25
CA PRO A 92 6.20 5.56 10.98
C PRO A 92 5.14 4.93 10.08
N VAL A 93 4.50 3.88 10.56
CA VAL A 93 3.27 3.35 9.97
C VAL A 93 2.12 3.60 10.95
N THR A 94 1.13 4.36 10.54
CA THR A 94 -0.06 4.64 11.34
C THR A 94 -1.29 4.18 10.57
N ILE A 95 -2.05 3.27 11.17
CA ILE A 95 -3.30 2.76 10.61
C ILE A 95 -4.38 2.93 11.66
N SER A 96 -5.36 3.79 11.39
CA SER A 96 -6.42 4.15 12.32
C SER A 96 -7.69 3.34 12.15
N ASN A 97 -7.79 2.57 11.08
CA ASN A 97 -8.91 1.68 10.78
C ASN A 97 -8.41 0.25 10.54
N GLY A 98 -9.30 -0.62 10.08
CA GLY A 98 -8.99 -2.02 9.89
C GLY A 98 -7.82 -2.28 8.94
N LEU A 99 -7.00 -3.25 9.29
CA LEU A 99 -5.93 -3.78 8.45
C LEU A 99 -6.14 -5.27 8.28
N ASN A 100 -6.32 -5.69 7.03
CA ASN A 100 -6.46 -7.10 6.68
C ASN A 100 -5.29 -7.51 5.80
N ILE A 101 -4.54 -8.52 6.22
CA ILE A 101 -3.40 -9.07 5.47
C ILE A 101 -3.59 -10.58 5.33
N SER A 102 -3.80 -11.05 4.11
CA SER A 102 -3.91 -12.48 3.82
C SER A 102 -2.60 -13.14 3.38
N GLY A 103 -1.61 -12.35 2.97
CA GLY A 103 -0.27 -12.81 2.63
C GLY A 103 0.75 -12.64 3.75
N PRO A 104 2.01 -13.01 3.55
CA PRO A 104 3.08 -12.74 4.50
C PRO A 104 3.30 -11.24 4.69
N ALA A 105 3.43 -10.80 5.94
CA ALA A 105 3.69 -9.42 6.29
C ALA A 105 4.97 -9.26 7.11
N LYS A 106 5.74 -8.22 6.82
CA LYS A 106 6.94 -7.86 7.56
C LYS A 106 6.87 -6.39 7.93
N PHE A 107 7.04 -6.11 9.22
CA PHE A 107 7.12 -4.77 9.77
C PHE A 107 8.49 -4.58 10.42
N ILE A 108 9.22 -3.55 10.01
CA ILE A 108 10.48 -3.14 10.61
C ILE A 108 10.32 -1.71 11.06
N GLY A 109 10.49 -1.46 12.37
CA GLY A 109 10.32 -0.16 12.97
C GLY A 109 9.05 -0.05 13.82
N SER A 110 8.71 1.15 14.23
CA SER A 110 7.54 1.39 15.08
C SER A 110 6.26 1.34 14.27
N VAL A 111 5.31 0.56 14.75
CA VAL A 111 3.99 0.42 14.13
C VAL A 111 2.93 0.74 15.18
N SER A 112 2.02 1.66 14.84
CA SER A 112 0.91 2.05 15.70
C SER A 112 -0.41 1.61 15.09
N TYR A 113 -1.20 0.91 15.86
CA TYR A 113 -2.56 0.51 15.50
C TYR A 113 -3.54 1.04 16.52
N SER A 114 -4.65 1.59 16.06
CA SER A 114 -5.75 2.02 16.92
C SER A 114 -7.02 1.18 16.76
N ASP A 115 -6.99 0.16 15.90
CA ASP A 115 -8.12 -0.73 15.63
C ASP A 115 -7.65 -2.19 15.47
N THR A 116 -8.39 -3.01 14.77
CA THR A 116 -8.13 -4.44 14.61
C THR A 116 -7.11 -4.73 13.50
N ILE A 117 -6.22 -5.68 13.77
CA ILE A 117 -5.39 -6.31 12.75
C ILE A 117 -5.89 -7.73 12.55
N ASP A 118 -6.25 -8.08 11.32
CA ASP A 118 -6.53 -9.46 10.92
C ASP A 118 -5.42 -9.94 9.98
N SER A 119 -4.74 -10.99 10.36
CA SER A 119 -3.67 -11.57 9.55
C SER A 119 -3.82 -13.08 9.48
N THR A 120 -4.04 -13.60 8.29
CA THR A 120 -4.12 -15.04 8.02
C THR A 120 -2.78 -15.64 7.56
N GLY A 121 -1.81 -14.81 7.25
CA GLY A 121 -0.45 -15.21 6.86
C GLY A 121 0.55 -15.14 8.02
N THR A 122 1.82 -15.40 7.70
CA THR A 122 2.91 -15.21 8.66
C THR A 122 3.19 -13.73 8.85
N THR A 123 3.10 -13.25 10.07
CA THR A 123 3.40 -11.86 10.42
C THR A 123 4.70 -11.79 11.23
N ASN A 124 5.64 -10.97 10.80
CA ASN A 124 6.91 -10.74 11.48
C ASN A 124 7.00 -9.28 11.90
N LEU A 125 7.09 -9.04 13.20
CA LEU A 125 7.20 -7.71 13.80
C LEU A 125 8.61 -7.56 14.37
N ASN A 126 9.45 -6.77 13.72
CA ASN A 126 10.81 -6.45 14.15
C ASN A 126 10.88 -4.96 14.52
N GLY A 127 10.65 -4.67 15.77
CA GLY A 127 10.65 -3.30 16.29
C GLY A 127 9.99 -3.23 17.67
N THR A 128 10.03 -2.07 18.26
CA THR A 128 9.37 -1.77 19.54
C THR A 128 8.15 -0.89 19.31
#